data_1dc577baed6a9e2908eff0598451a280
#
_entry.id   1dc577baed6a9e2908eff0598451a280
#
_cell.length_a   1.000
_cell.length_b   1.000
_cell.length_c   1.000
_cell.angle_alpha   90.00
_cell.angle_beta   90.00
_cell.angle_gamma   90.00
#
_symmetry.space_group_name_H-M   'P 1'
#
loop_
_entity.id
_entity.type
_entity.pdbx_description
1 polymer ?
#
loop_
_entity_poly.entity_id
_entity_poly.type
_entity_poly.pdbx_seq_one_letter_code
_entity_poly.pdbx_strand_id
1 'polypeptide(L)'
;EHWLIYGSWHSGIAAVQLNPETGKTLKELPKSYGTADEIAPYGKLIFTRTNGSRWQGAEAPEVVYHDGYYYLFLAYDGLDVPYNTRVLRSKNVDGPYETMNNRVTNAANGAGDNPTVLTHPYKFSQGYGWVGISHCAVFDDGAGNWYYVSQQRFPQNVGGNAYSNALMMGGVRSIKWNENGWPVVMPERYGAVPQVAIKASELAGTWEGIDLAYEYGKQRVSTEFTLNADGSMTGGTAWPNVKVWNFDTSSNTLTIGTTKLKVQREVDWEASPRKLTIVYSGVSGSKSFWGKKK
;
A
#
# COMPACT_ATOMS: atom_id res chain seq x y z
N GLU A 1 -19.64 18.98 -1.16
CA GLU A 1 -20.34 17.84 -0.54
C GLU A 1 -19.48 17.27 0.57
N HIS A 2 -20.13 16.84 1.66
CA HIS A 2 -19.46 16.14 2.77
C HIS A 2 -19.91 14.68 2.77
N TRP A 3 -18.97 13.78 2.97
CA TRP A 3 -19.21 12.35 2.99
C TRP A 3 -18.57 11.70 4.21
N LEU A 4 -19.27 10.77 4.82
CA LEU A 4 -18.74 9.85 5.82
C LEU A 4 -18.51 8.49 5.16
N ILE A 5 -17.25 8.03 5.17
CA ILE A 5 -16.88 6.68 4.75
C ILE A 5 -16.55 5.89 6.01
N TYR A 6 -17.21 4.76 6.20
CA TYR A 6 -17.08 4.00 7.44
C TYR A 6 -17.39 2.52 7.22
N GLY A 7 -17.02 1.70 8.19
CA GLY A 7 -17.24 0.27 8.21
C GLY A 7 -16.00 -0.50 8.65
N SER A 8 -16.22 -1.68 9.17
CA SER A 8 -15.17 -2.54 9.67
C SER A 8 -15.69 -3.98 9.84
N TRP A 9 -14.99 -4.95 9.29
CA TRP A 9 -15.18 -6.40 9.43
C TRP A 9 -16.55 -6.97 9.04
N HIS A 10 -17.65 -6.30 9.32
CA HIS A 10 -19.00 -6.76 9.05
C HIS A 10 -19.56 -6.08 7.82
N SER A 11 -20.04 -6.85 6.86
CA SER A 11 -20.78 -6.40 5.69
C SER A 11 -20.04 -5.43 4.73
N GLY A 12 -18.86 -4.91 5.07
CA GLY A 12 -18.03 -4.07 4.21
C GLY A 12 -17.99 -2.60 4.62
N ILE A 13 -17.73 -1.73 3.64
CA ILE A 13 -17.54 -0.28 3.80
C ILE A 13 -18.70 0.45 3.13
N ALA A 14 -19.27 1.43 3.84
CA ALA A 14 -20.37 2.25 3.37
C ALA A 14 -19.98 3.72 3.22
N ALA A 15 -20.68 4.42 2.36
CA ALA A 15 -20.62 5.86 2.17
C ALA A 15 -21.98 6.51 2.49
N VAL A 16 -21.96 7.59 3.25
CA VAL A 16 -23.14 8.38 3.60
C VAL A 16 -22.88 9.85 3.36
N GLN A 17 -23.76 10.51 2.64
CA GLN A 17 -23.67 11.95 2.43
C GLN A 17 -24.14 12.71 3.67
N LEU A 18 -23.40 13.74 4.06
CA LEU A 18 -23.68 14.57 5.21
C LEU A 18 -24.14 15.97 4.78
N ASN A 19 -25.01 16.57 5.58
CA ASN A 19 -25.30 17.98 5.50
C ASN A 19 -24.05 18.76 5.96
N PRO A 20 -23.48 19.65 5.12
CA PRO A 20 -22.24 20.35 5.44
C PRO A 20 -22.35 21.34 6.62
N GLU A 21 -23.56 21.82 6.92
CA GLU A 21 -23.80 22.78 8.02
C GLU A 21 -23.93 22.08 9.37
N THR A 22 -24.56 20.90 9.38
CA THR A 22 -24.91 20.22 10.63
C THR A 22 -24.05 18.97 10.91
N GLY A 23 -23.35 18.44 9.90
CA GLY A 23 -22.63 17.16 9.97
C GLY A 23 -23.52 15.93 10.12
N LYS A 24 -24.84 16.11 10.08
CA LYS A 24 -25.80 15.00 10.14
C LYS A 24 -26.00 14.39 8.76
N THR A 25 -26.43 13.14 8.72
CA THR A 25 -26.79 12.46 7.46
C THR A 25 -27.95 13.19 6.76
N LEU A 26 -27.87 13.32 5.43
CA LEU A 26 -28.94 13.93 4.63
C LEU A 26 -30.21 13.10 4.63
N LYS A 27 -30.09 11.79 4.79
CA LYS A 27 -31.22 10.87 4.95
C LYS A 27 -31.22 10.35 6.39
N GLU A 28 -32.42 10.22 6.97
CA GLU A 28 -32.54 9.57 8.27
C GLU A 28 -32.10 8.11 8.17
N LEU A 29 -31.17 7.73 9.04
CA LEU A 29 -30.73 6.33 9.13
C LEU A 29 -31.61 5.57 10.11
N PRO A 30 -31.80 4.25 9.93
CA PRO A 30 -32.56 3.45 10.88
C PRO A 30 -32.00 3.53 12.29
N LYS A 31 -32.89 3.59 13.27
CA LYS A 31 -32.51 3.65 14.70
C LYS A 31 -32.20 2.32 15.34
N SER A 32 -32.47 1.22 14.64
CA SER A 32 -32.18 -0.14 15.11
C SER A 32 -31.05 -0.75 14.29
N TYR A 33 -30.15 -1.43 14.97
CA TYR A 33 -29.18 -2.27 14.31
C TYR A 33 -29.92 -3.46 13.69
N GLY A 34 -29.95 -3.52 12.38
CA GLY A 34 -30.32 -4.70 11.65
C GLY A 34 -29.29 -5.82 11.82
N THR A 35 -29.46 -6.91 11.12
CA THR A 35 -28.43 -7.93 10.98
C THR A 35 -27.24 -7.33 10.20
N ALA A 36 -26.07 -7.93 10.34
CA ALA A 36 -24.86 -7.50 9.62
C ALA A 36 -25.03 -7.46 8.08
N ASP A 37 -26.06 -8.11 7.55
CA ASP A 37 -26.34 -8.19 6.12
C ASP A 37 -27.19 -7.01 5.61
N GLU A 38 -27.71 -6.16 6.51
CA GLU A 38 -28.59 -5.04 6.18
C GLU A 38 -27.82 -3.71 6.15
N ILE A 39 -26.70 -3.66 5.44
CA ILE A 39 -25.90 -2.42 5.37
C ILE A 39 -26.58 -1.32 4.55
N ALA A 40 -27.42 -1.66 3.60
CA ALA A 40 -28.14 -0.68 2.77
C ALA A 40 -28.91 0.40 3.57
N PRO A 41 -29.53 0.09 4.73
CA PRO A 41 -30.11 1.11 5.60
C PRO A 41 -29.13 2.12 6.17
N TYR A 42 -27.85 1.77 6.26
CA TYR A 42 -26.80 2.60 6.86
C TYR A 42 -25.98 3.39 5.86
N GLY A 43 -26.34 3.35 4.59
CA GLY A 43 -25.65 4.05 3.52
C GLY A 43 -25.47 3.20 2.27
N LYS A 44 -24.76 3.75 1.30
CA LYS A 44 -24.41 3.04 0.08
C LYS A 44 -23.20 2.15 0.32
N LEU A 45 -23.33 0.86 0.08
CA LEU A 45 -22.20 -0.06 0.15
C LEU A 45 -21.23 0.23 -1.01
N ILE A 46 -20.01 0.64 -0.69
CA ILE A 46 -18.98 0.98 -1.68
C ILE A 46 -17.92 -0.09 -1.83
N PHE A 47 -17.80 -0.98 -0.85
CA PHE A 47 -16.81 -2.04 -0.86
C PHE A 47 -17.26 -3.25 -0.05
N THR A 48 -17.04 -4.46 -0.60
CA THR A 48 -17.05 -5.73 0.13
C THR A 48 -15.86 -6.58 -0.27
N ARG A 49 -15.29 -7.35 0.66
CA ARG A 49 -14.24 -8.33 0.35
C ARG A 49 -14.84 -9.64 -0.12
N THR A 50 -15.88 -10.14 0.53
CA THR A 50 -16.40 -11.50 0.39
C THR A 50 -17.89 -11.57 0.08
N ASN A 51 -18.38 -10.80 -0.87
CA ASN A 51 -19.73 -10.97 -1.42
C ASN A 51 -20.85 -10.94 -0.37
N GLY A 52 -20.79 -10.00 0.58
CA GLY A 52 -21.79 -9.87 1.63
C GLY A 52 -21.61 -10.83 2.81
N SER A 53 -20.52 -11.59 2.86
CA SER A 53 -20.21 -12.38 4.05
C SER A 53 -20.04 -11.45 5.26
N ARG A 54 -20.54 -11.89 6.39
CA ARG A 54 -20.43 -11.19 7.66
C ARG A 54 -18.98 -10.88 8.08
N TRP A 55 -18.04 -11.74 7.69
CA TRP A 55 -16.62 -11.63 8.05
C TRP A 55 -15.82 -11.17 6.86
N GLN A 56 -15.75 -9.86 6.66
CA GLN A 56 -15.07 -9.25 5.52
C GLN A 56 -13.55 -9.26 5.64
N GLY A 57 -13.01 -9.18 6.86
CA GLY A 57 -11.58 -9.07 7.09
C GLY A 57 -10.94 -7.84 6.44
N ALA A 58 -11.69 -6.72 6.39
CA ALA A 58 -11.25 -5.43 5.90
C ALA A 58 -11.83 -4.31 6.76
N GLU A 59 -11.02 -3.25 6.97
CA GLU A 59 -11.39 -2.12 7.82
C GLU A 59 -10.58 -0.86 7.48
N ALA A 60 -10.69 0.17 8.34
CA ALA A 60 -9.93 1.41 8.27
C ALA A 60 -9.97 2.05 6.88
N PRO A 61 -11.17 2.39 6.36
CA PRO A 61 -11.27 3.07 5.08
C PRO A 61 -10.68 4.48 5.19
N GLU A 62 -9.71 4.76 4.33
CA GLU A 62 -9.16 6.10 4.11
C GLU A 62 -9.40 6.47 2.66
N VAL A 63 -9.97 7.65 2.42
CA VAL A 63 -10.27 8.13 1.06
C VAL A 63 -9.56 9.44 0.79
N VAL A 64 -8.77 9.47 -0.27
CA VAL A 64 -8.13 10.70 -0.77
C VAL A 64 -8.51 10.94 -2.23
N TYR A 65 -8.51 12.20 -2.63
CA TYR A 65 -8.71 12.60 -4.01
C TYR A 65 -7.38 13.00 -4.64
N HIS A 66 -7.08 12.41 -5.79
CA HIS A 66 -5.90 12.75 -6.58
C HIS A 66 -6.18 12.57 -8.07
N ASP A 67 -5.83 13.59 -8.86
CA ASP A 67 -5.88 13.59 -10.33
C ASP A 67 -7.16 12.98 -10.94
N GLY A 68 -8.31 13.44 -10.43
CA GLY A 68 -9.63 13.05 -10.96
C GLY A 68 -10.15 11.70 -10.46
N TYR A 69 -9.51 11.09 -9.45
CA TYR A 69 -9.96 9.86 -8.81
C TYR A 69 -10.01 9.97 -7.29
N TYR A 70 -10.95 9.29 -6.69
CA TYR A 70 -10.98 8.96 -5.27
C TYR A 70 -10.30 7.62 -5.07
N TYR A 71 -9.32 7.56 -4.18
CA TYR A 71 -8.59 6.34 -3.83
C TYR A 71 -9.03 5.87 -2.46
N LEU A 72 -9.53 4.65 -2.39
CA LEU A 72 -9.94 3.98 -1.16
C LEU A 72 -8.80 3.05 -0.72
N PHE A 73 -8.15 3.41 0.37
CA PHE A 73 -7.19 2.56 1.06
C PHE A 73 -7.91 1.77 2.15
N LEU A 74 -7.55 0.51 2.29
CA LEU A 74 -8.17 -0.40 3.24
C LEU A 74 -7.12 -1.26 3.93
N ALA A 75 -7.32 -1.51 5.20
CA ALA A 75 -6.57 -2.51 5.93
C ALA A 75 -7.27 -3.88 5.79
N TYR A 76 -6.50 -4.89 5.41
CA TYR A 76 -6.95 -6.27 5.28
C TYR A 76 -6.38 -7.11 6.42
N ASP A 77 -7.15 -8.12 6.82
CA ASP A 77 -6.82 -9.13 7.82
C ASP A 77 -6.74 -8.60 9.27
N GLY A 78 -6.20 -9.36 10.20
CA GLY A 78 -6.06 -8.98 11.60
C GLY A 78 -4.93 -8.00 11.83
N LEU A 79 -5.10 -7.12 12.80
CA LEU A 79 -4.21 -5.99 13.11
C LEU A 79 -2.80 -6.37 13.58
N ASP A 80 -2.50 -7.64 13.72
CA ASP A 80 -1.20 -8.16 14.12
C ASP A 80 -0.29 -8.48 12.92
N VAL A 81 0.20 -9.71 12.77
CA VAL A 81 1.15 -10.07 11.71
C VAL A 81 0.59 -9.88 10.29
N PRO A 82 -0.62 -10.39 9.93
CA PRO A 82 -1.07 -10.39 8.54
C PRO A 82 -1.53 -9.03 8.02
N TYR A 83 -1.68 -8.02 8.87
CA TYR A 83 -2.23 -6.72 8.48
C TYR A 83 -1.50 -6.10 7.29
N ASN A 84 -2.24 -5.76 6.24
CA ASN A 84 -1.71 -5.25 4.99
C ASN A 84 -2.65 -4.21 4.38
N THR A 85 -2.11 -3.26 3.60
CA THR A 85 -2.90 -2.21 2.97
C THR A 85 -3.19 -2.52 1.52
N ARG A 86 -4.44 -2.31 1.14
CA ARG A 86 -4.95 -2.45 -0.22
C ARG A 86 -5.46 -1.11 -0.73
N VAL A 87 -5.51 -0.97 -2.06
CA VAL A 87 -6.03 0.24 -2.71
C VAL A 87 -6.96 -0.09 -3.86
N LEU A 88 -8.00 0.74 -3.98
CA LEU A 88 -8.95 0.79 -5.09
C LEU A 88 -9.14 2.26 -5.48
N ARG A 89 -9.78 2.51 -6.62
CA ARG A 89 -10.12 3.87 -7.04
C ARG A 89 -11.49 3.98 -7.68
N SER A 90 -12.05 5.19 -7.69
CA SER A 90 -13.32 5.51 -8.36
C SER A 90 -13.31 6.94 -8.87
N LYS A 91 -14.14 7.22 -9.87
CA LYS A 91 -14.43 8.60 -10.30
C LYS A 91 -15.37 9.34 -9.35
N ASN A 92 -16.12 8.62 -8.52
CA ASN A 92 -17.06 9.18 -7.56
C ASN A 92 -16.68 8.71 -6.13
N VAL A 93 -16.86 9.58 -5.16
CA VAL A 93 -16.55 9.29 -3.75
C VAL A 93 -17.34 8.11 -3.19
N ASP A 94 -18.57 7.92 -3.69
CA ASP A 94 -19.48 6.83 -3.32
C ASP A 94 -19.42 5.64 -4.29
N GLY A 95 -18.35 5.53 -5.09
CA GLY A 95 -18.11 4.43 -6.02
C GLY A 95 -18.87 4.50 -7.35
N PRO A 96 -18.86 3.44 -8.14
CA PRO A 96 -18.23 2.14 -7.83
C PRO A 96 -16.70 2.22 -7.80
N TYR A 97 -16.09 1.54 -6.84
CA TYR A 97 -14.64 1.42 -6.75
C TYR A 97 -14.14 0.22 -7.57
N GLU A 98 -13.00 0.38 -8.20
CA GLU A 98 -12.38 -0.64 -9.04
C GLU A 98 -10.95 -0.97 -8.60
N THR A 99 -10.53 -2.19 -8.85
CA THR A 99 -9.14 -2.64 -8.70
C THR A 99 -8.32 -2.23 -9.93
N MET A 100 -7.00 -2.36 -9.86
CA MET A 100 -6.11 -2.13 -11.00
C MET A 100 -6.45 -2.98 -12.24
N ASN A 101 -7.11 -4.11 -12.05
CA ASN A 101 -7.57 -4.98 -13.14
C ASN A 101 -9.03 -4.68 -13.56
N ASN A 102 -9.54 -3.48 -13.27
CA ASN A 102 -10.88 -3.00 -13.59
C ASN A 102 -12.02 -3.85 -13.01
N ARG A 103 -11.76 -4.61 -11.95
CA ARG A 103 -12.80 -5.32 -11.22
C ARG A 103 -13.54 -4.35 -10.32
N VAL A 104 -14.80 -4.12 -10.60
CA VAL A 104 -15.70 -3.31 -9.77
C VAL A 104 -16.09 -4.09 -8.53
N THR A 105 -16.07 -3.44 -7.37
CA THR A 105 -16.41 -4.01 -6.07
C THR A 105 -17.75 -3.49 -5.59
N ASN A 106 -18.65 -4.39 -5.23
CA ASN A 106 -19.94 -4.08 -4.66
C ASN A 106 -20.49 -5.31 -3.92
N ALA A 107 -21.70 -5.23 -3.38
CA ALA A 107 -22.34 -6.33 -2.65
C ALA A 107 -22.43 -7.65 -3.45
N ALA A 108 -22.63 -7.57 -4.77
CA ALA A 108 -22.71 -8.73 -5.65
C ALA A 108 -21.33 -9.26 -6.07
N ASN A 109 -20.32 -8.37 -6.14
CA ASN A 109 -18.99 -8.67 -6.64
C ASN A 109 -17.94 -8.32 -5.59
N GLY A 110 -17.82 -9.12 -4.54
CA GLY A 110 -16.79 -8.93 -3.52
C GLY A 110 -15.40 -8.84 -4.12
N ALA A 111 -14.55 -7.97 -3.55
CA ALA A 111 -13.21 -7.69 -4.07
C ALA A 111 -12.28 -8.91 -3.96
N GLY A 112 -12.50 -9.78 -2.97
CA GLY A 112 -11.59 -10.87 -2.64
C GLY A 112 -10.19 -10.31 -2.32
N ASP A 113 -9.16 -10.96 -2.81
CA ASP A 113 -7.77 -10.54 -2.68
C ASP A 113 -7.23 -9.83 -3.94
N ASN A 114 -8.13 -9.35 -4.83
CA ASN A 114 -7.76 -8.67 -6.06
C ASN A 114 -7.25 -7.22 -5.90
N PRO A 115 -7.69 -6.42 -4.89
CA PRO A 115 -7.14 -5.08 -4.73
C PRO A 115 -5.63 -5.13 -4.55
N THR A 116 -4.94 -4.14 -5.13
CA THR A 116 -3.49 -4.09 -5.12
C THR A 116 -2.94 -3.95 -3.70
N VAL A 117 -2.00 -4.81 -3.35
CA VAL A 117 -1.23 -4.73 -2.10
C VAL A 117 -0.28 -3.54 -2.19
N LEU A 118 -0.39 -2.58 -1.29
CA LEU A 118 0.56 -1.47 -1.17
C LEU A 118 1.62 -1.71 -0.10
N THR A 119 1.20 -2.29 1.03
CA THR A 119 2.10 -2.72 2.10
C THR A 119 1.76 -4.14 2.52
N HIS A 120 2.74 -4.87 2.98
CA HIS A 120 2.63 -6.26 3.44
C HIS A 120 3.74 -6.51 4.45
N PRO A 121 3.61 -7.47 5.38
CA PRO A 121 4.73 -7.94 6.19
C PRO A 121 5.95 -8.26 5.31
N TYR A 122 7.11 -7.69 5.65
CA TYR A 122 8.31 -7.83 4.83
C TYR A 122 9.59 -7.88 5.65
N LYS A 123 10.68 -8.34 5.01
CA LYS A 123 12.02 -8.34 5.58
C LYS A 123 13.08 -8.18 4.48
N PHE A 124 13.92 -7.16 4.60
CA PHE A 124 15.19 -7.07 3.89
C PHE A 124 16.27 -7.88 4.61
N SER A 125 17.41 -8.14 3.99
CA SER A 125 18.46 -9.00 4.55
C SER A 125 19.04 -8.48 5.85
N GLN A 126 19.12 -7.16 6.00
CA GLN A 126 19.54 -6.51 7.22
C GLN A 126 18.32 -6.20 8.10
N GLY A 127 18.44 -6.46 9.40
CA GLY A 127 17.33 -6.22 10.32
C GLY A 127 16.32 -7.36 10.38
N TYR A 128 15.22 -7.09 11.03
CA TYR A 128 14.13 -8.04 11.34
C TYR A 128 12.89 -7.81 10.47
N GLY A 129 12.85 -6.72 9.72
CA GLY A 129 11.68 -6.29 8.93
C GLY A 129 10.52 -5.83 9.82
N TRP A 130 9.35 -5.71 9.19
CA TRP A 130 8.15 -5.22 9.85
C TRP A 130 6.95 -6.11 9.53
N VAL A 131 6.02 -6.18 10.46
CA VAL A 131 4.72 -6.85 10.33
C VAL A 131 3.60 -5.88 10.73
N GLY A 132 2.36 -6.22 10.46
CA GLY A 132 1.21 -5.44 10.86
C GLY A 132 1.16 -4.02 10.28
N ILE A 133 1.55 -3.85 9.01
CA ILE A 133 1.71 -2.53 8.37
C ILE A 133 0.42 -2.15 7.67
N SER A 134 -0.48 -1.47 8.38
CA SER A 134 -1.75 -0.99 7.83
C SER A 134 -2.44 -0.01 8.75
N HIS A 135 -3.77 0.15 8.63
CA HIS A 135 -4.59 1.15 9.32
C HIS A 135 -4.02 2.54 9.06
N CYS A 136 -4.00 2.91 7.78
CA CYS A 136 -3.26 4.06 7.31
C CYS A 136 -4.09 5.35 7.32
N ALA A 137 -3.36 6.47 7.36
CA ALA A 137 -3.78 7.75 6.83
C ALA A 137 -2.88 8.12 5.64
N VAL A 138 -3.44 8.80 4.67
CA VAL A 138 -2.76 9.26 3.46
C VAL A 138 -3.02 10.75 3.30
N PHE A 139 -1.97 11.54 3.09
CA PHE A 139 -2.11 12.99 2.93
C PHE A 139 -1.01 13.56 2.04
N ASP A 140 -1.26 14.74 1.50
CA ASP A 140 -0.24 15.58 0.86
C ASP A 140 0.16 16.74 1.77
N ASP A 141 1.36 17.30 1.52
CA ASP A 141 1.90 18.44 2.27
C ASP A 141 1.55 19.81 1.64
N GLY A 142 0.71 19.83 0.63
CA GLY A 142 0.40 21.03 -0.15
C GLY A 142 1.51 21.46 -1.11
N ALA A 143 2.67 20.82 -1.07
CA ALA A 143 3.81 21.05 -1.98
C ALA A 143 3.98 19.92 -3.02
N GLY A 144 3.01 19.03 -3.11
CA GLY A 144 2.99 17.91 -4.06
C GLY A 144 3.67 16.64 -3.55
N ASN A 145 4.13 16.61 -2.31
CA ASN A 145 4.61 15.38 -1.71
C ASN A 145 3.47 14.66 -0.99
N TRP A 146 3.42 13.35 -1.18
CA TRP A 146 2.41 12.49 -0.60
C TRP A 146 3.03 11.52 0.40
N TYR A 147 2.31 11.27 1.47
CA TYR A 147 2.77 10.45 2.58
C TYR A 147 1.73 9.41 2.97
N TYR A 148 2.23 8.24 3.31
CA TYR A 148 1.52 7.13 3.90
C TYR A 148 1.96 6.98 5.35
N VAL A 149 1.04 7.10 6.28
CA VAL A 149 1.28 6.90 7.72
C VAL A 149 0.49 5.69 8.17
N SER A 150 1.13 4.79 8.88
CA SER A 150 0.45 3.59 9.39
C SER A 150 1.03 3.13 10.70
N GLN A 151 0.29 2.27 11.39
CA GLN A 151 0.92 1.41 12.39
C GLN A 151 1.88 0.44 11.70
N GLN A 152 2.86 -0.02 12.44
CA GLN A 152 3.71 -1.16 12.13
C GLN A 152 4.21 -1.80 13.42
N ARG A 153 4.55 -3.08 13.36
CA ARG A 153 4.97 -3.86 14.53
C ARG A 153 6.29 -4.56 14.26
N PHE A 154 7.05 -4.81 15.32
CA PHE A 154 8.15 -5.77 15.25
C PHE A 154 7.61 -7.18 14.99
N PRO A 155 8.37 -8.03 14.29
CA PRO A 155 8.12 -9.46 14.36
C PRO A 155 8.26 -10.01 15.79
N GLN A 156 7.73 -11.19 16.04
CA GLN A 156 7.94 -11.89 17.31
C GLN A 156 9.42 -12.26 17.51
N ASN A 157 9.86 -12.31 18.75
CA ASN A 157 11.22 -12.69 19.16
C ASN A 157 12.35 -11.73 18.71
N VAL A 158 12.05 -10.48 18.40
CA VAL A 158 13.09 -9.48 18.11
C VAL A 158 13.83 -9.13 19.41
N GLY A 159 15.17 -9.18 19.34
CA GLY A 159 16.01 -8.89 20.50
C GLY A 159 15.81 -9.84 21.70
N GLY A 160 15.33 -11.06 21.46
CA GLY A 160 15.02 -12.04 22.53
C GLY A 160 13.71 -11.81 23.27
N ASN A 161 12.92 -10.80 22.87
CA ASN A 161 11.61 -10.53 23.46
C ASN A 161 10.53 -11.33 22.74
N ALA A 162 9.96 -12.35 23.42
CA ALA A 162 8.89 -13.20 22.87
C ALA A 162 7.63 -12.42 22.47
N TYR A 163 7.42 -11.24 23.04
CA TYR A 163 6.25 -10.40 22.82
C TYR A 163 6.58 -9.11 22.02
N SER A 164 7.70 -9.09 21.30
CA SER A 164 8.10 -7.91 20.52
C SER A 164 7.03 -7.47 19.51
N ASN A 165 6.22 -8.40 18.98
CA ASN A 165 5.10 -8.10 18.09
C ASN A 165 3.90 -7.38 18.77
N ALA A 166 3.90 -7.28 20.10
CA ALA A 166 2.96 -6.41 20.82
C ALA A 166 3.38 -4.92 20.78
N LEU A 167 4.65 -4.65 20.50
CA LEU A 167 5.16 -3.29 20.35
C LEU A 167 4.73 -2.71 18.99
N MET A 168 3.86 -1.72 19.06
CA MET A 168 3.34 -1.01 17.90
C MET A 168 3.92 0.39 17.84
N MET A 169 4.27 0.84 16.65
CA MET A 169 4.76 2.19 16.40
C MET A 169 4.19 2.76 15.11
N GLY A 170 4.19 4.07 15.00
CA GLY A 170 3.89 4.77 13.76
C GLY A 170 5.07 4.71 12.79
N GLY A 171 4.76 4.58 11.50
CA GLY A 171 5.74 4.70 10.43
C GLY A 171 5.21 5.62 9.34
N VAL A 172 6.08 6.51 8.86
CA VAL A 172 5.79 7.38 7.71
C VAL A 172 6.60 6.91 6.52
N ARG A 173 5.98 6.83 5.35
CA ARG A 173 6.61 6.50 4.07
C ARG A 173 6.16 7.47 2.99
N SER A 174 7.03 7.75 2.02
CA SER A 174 6.63 8.52 0.85
C SER A 174 5.70 7.70 -0.05
N ILE A 175 4.73 8.38 -0.67
CA ILE A 175 3.97 7.88 -1.81
C ILE A 175 4.48 8.58 -3.07
N LYS A 176 4.59 7.83 -4.16
CA LYS A 176 4.69 8.35 -5.52
C LYS A 176 3.49 7.85 -6.33
N TRP A 177 3.17 8.57 -7.38
CA TRP A 177 2.12 8.18 -8.32
C TRP A 177 2.77 7.65 -9.60
N ASN A 178 2.35 6.48 -10.04
CA ASN A 178 2.85 5.94 -11.31
C ASN A 178 2.18 6.62 -12.50
N GLU A 179 2.60 6.31 -13.71
CA GLU A 179 2.09 6.91 -14.95
C GLU A 179 0.60 6.60 -15.24
N ASN A 180 0.03 5.61 -14.57
CA ASN A 180 -1.39 5.24 -14.69
C ASN A 180 -2.22 5.81 -13.51
N GLY A 181 -1.62 6.69 -12.72
CA GLY A 181 -2.26 7.34 -11.57
C GLY A 181 -2.41 6.45 -10.34
N TRP A 182 -1.78 5.28 -10.25
CA TRP A 182 -1.84 4.47 -9.06
C TRP A 182 -0.76 4.84 -8.04
N PRO A 183 -1.08 4.86 -6.73
CA PRO A 183 -0.09 5.14 -5.70
C PRO A 183 0.88 3.96 -5.53
N VAL A 184 2.13 4.29 -5.24
CA VAL A 184 3.17 3.35 -4.83
C VAL A 184 3.79 3.84 -3.52
N VAL A 185 3.78 3.01 -2.49
CA VAL A 185 4.36 3.31 -1.17
C VAL A 185 5.81 2.89 -1.17
N MET A 186 6.72 3.77 -0.75
CA MET A 186 8.15 3.48 -0.71
C MET A 186 8.50 2.50 0.42
N PRO A 187 9.51 1.62 0.22
CA PRO A 187 9.82 0.55 1.18
C PRO A 187 10.41 1.05 2.50
N GLU A 188 11.19 2.13 2.46
CA GLU A 188 11.83 2.69 3.65
C GLU A 188 10.97 3.77 4.30
N ARG A 189 11.17 3.96 5.61
CA ARG A 189 10.56 5.08 6.34
C ARG A 189 11.13 6.40 5.83
N TYR A 190 10.29 7.41 5.80
CA TYR A 190 10.66 8.74 5.35
C TYR A 190 11.79 9.34 6.22
N GLY A 191 12.90 9.67 5.59
CA GLY A 191 14.09 10.22 6.23
C GLY A 191 14.37 11.68 5.89
N ALA A 192 13.45 12.37 5.22
CA ALA A 192 13.61 13.74 4.74
C ALA A 192 14.88 13.96 3.88
N VAL A 193 15.26 12.96 3.10
CA VAL A 193 16.46 13.01 2.26
C VAL A 193 16.22 13.94 1.07
N PRO A 194 17.12 14.91 0.79
CA PRO A 194 17.02 15.74 -0.39
C PRO A 194 17.00 14.90 -1.69
N GLN A 195 16.02 15.14 -2.54
CA GLN A 195 15.83 14.40 -3.78
C GLN A 195 16.68 15.00 -4.92
N VAL A 196 17.98 14.82 -4.85
CA VAL A 196 18.91 15.17 -5.94
C VAL A 196 18.71 14.18 -7.09
N ALA A 197 18.80 14.66 -8.33
CA ALA A 197 18.62 13.83 -9.53
C ALA A 197 19.46 12.54 -9.47
N ILE A 198 18.82 11.43 -9.82
CA ILE A 198 19.45 10.11 -9.88
C ILE A 198 19.95 9.88 -11.30
N LYS A 199 21.20 9.40 -11.42
CA LYS A 199 21.79 9.00 -12.70
C LYS A 199 21.64 7.49 -12.89
N ALA A 200 21.52 7.02 -14.13
CA ALA A 200 21.46 5.58 -14.42
C ALA A 200 22.66 4.81 -13.86
N SER A 201 23.86 5.41 -13.90
CA SER A 201 25.08 4.79 -13.33
C SER A 201 25.00 4.54 -11.82
N GLU A 202 24.20 5.32 -11.08
CA GLU A 202 23.99 5.12 -9.65
C GLU A 202 23.07 3.93 -9.35
N LEU A 203 22.29 3.47 -10.34
CA LEU A 203 21.40 2.30 -10.19
C LEU A 203 22.13 0.98 -10.44
N ALA A 204 23.21 0.98 -11.23
CA ALA A 204 24.01 -0.21 -11.42
C ALA A 204 24.59 -0.71 -10.09
N GLY A 205 24.63 -2.04 -9.92
CA GLY A 205 25.12 -2.71 -8.72
C GLY A 205 24.09 -3.64 -8.10
N THR A 206 24.36 -4.06 -6.87
CA THR A 206 23.57 -5.03 -6.12
C THR A 206 22.37 -4.39 -5.44
N TRP A 207 21.24 -5.05 -5.56
CA TRP A 207 19.95 -4.68 -5.00
C TRP A 207 19.34 -5.83 -4.22
N GLU A 208 18.47 -5.49 -3.29
CA GLU A 208 17.51 -6.42 -2.71
C GLU A 208 16.11 -6.08 -3.24
N GLY A 209 15.38 -7.08 -3.70
CA GLY A 209 14.03 -6.93 -4.22
C GLY A 209 13.04 -7.85 -3.52
N ILE A 210 11.84 -7.32 -3.28
CA ILE A 210 10.72 -8.05 -2.70
C ILE A 210 9.53 -7.97 -3.66
N ASP A 211 8.92 -9.11 -3.92
CA ASP A 211 7.58 -9.22 -4.47
C ASP A 211 6.59 -9.24 -3.31
N LEU A 212 5.81 -8.18 -3.13
CA LEU A 212 4.76 -8.08 -2.11
C LEU A 212 3.45 -8.74 -2.58
N ALA A 213 3.55 -9.95 -3.13
CA ALA A 213 2.36 -10.76 -3.33
C ALA A 213 1.77 -11.16 -1.98
N TYR A 214 0.42 -11.15 -1.92
CA TYR A 214 -0.27 -11.49 -0.68
C TYR A 214 0.00 -12.92 -0.24
N GLU A 215 0.43 -13.06 1.01
CA GLU A 215 0.59 -14.35 1.69
C GLU A 215 0.26 -14.16 3.18
N TYR A 216 -0.88 -14.74 3.59
CA TYR A 216 -1.40 -14.56 4.94
C TYR A 216 -0.40 -14.97 6.03
N GLY A 217 -0.16 -14.07 6.99
CA GLY A 217 0.63 -14.35 8.20
C GLY A 217 2.13 -14.52 7.98
N LYS A 218 2.65 -14.25 6.77
CA LYS A 218 4.08 -14.43 6.47
C LYS A 218 4.73 -13.11 6.07
N GLN A 219 5.99 -12.93 6.44
CA GLN A 219 6.83 -11.87 5.90
C GLN A 219 7.34 -12.27 4.52
N ARG A 220 7.21 -11.36 3.54
CA ARG A 220 7.89 -11.49 2.25
C ARG A 220 9.36 -11.12 2.44
N VAL A 221 10.25 -12.00 2.02
CA VAL A 221 11.70 -11.82 2.22
C VAL A 221 12.35 -11.39 0.92
N SER A 222 13.28 -10.44 1.03
CA SER A 222 14.05 -9.96 -0.11
C SER A 222 14.97 -11.04 -0.69
N THR A 223 15.24 -10.90 -1.98
CA THR A 223 16.29 -11.65 -2.67
C THR A 223 17.21 -10.69 -3.41
N GLU A 224 18.49 -11.03 -3.47
CA GLU A 224 19.48 -10.22 -4.16
C GLU A 224 19.38 -10.38 -5.67
N PHE A 225 19.65 -9.28 -6.36
CA PHE A 225 19.84 -9.23 -7.81
C PHE A 225 20.82 -8.10 -8.17
N THR A 226 21.34 -8.15 -9.38
CA THR A 226 22.28 -7.15 -9.87
C THR A 226 21.75 -6.47 -11.12
N LEU A 227 21.74 -5.15 -11.14
CA LEU A 227 21.57 -4.32 -12.33
C LEU A 227 22.97 -4.03 -12.88
N ASN A 228 23.30 -4.59 -14.03
CA ASN A 228 24.61 -4.39 -14.67
C ASN A 228 24.61 -3.06 -15.47
N ALA A 229 25.78 -2.44 -15.57
CA ALA A 229 25.93 -1.15 -16.24
C ALA A 229 25.60 -1.19 -17.75
N ASP A 230 25.58 -2.37 -18.35
CA ASP A 230 25.20 -2.60 -19.76
C ASP A 230 23.67 -2.73 -19.98
N GLY A 231 22.85 -2.54 -18.93
CA GLY A 231 21.41 -2.70 -18.99
C GLY A 231 20.92 -4.15 -18.82
N SER A 232 21.84 -5.11 -18.62
CA SER A 232 21.46 -6.47 -18.28
C SER A 232 21.16 -6.62 -16.77
N MET A 233 20.46 -7.69 -16.41
CA MET A 233 20.12 -8.02 -15.03
C MET A 233 20.35 -9.48 -14.73
N THR A 234 20.81 -9.78 -13.52
CA THR A 234 21.04 -11.16 -13.04
C THR A 234 20.47 -11.36 -11.64
N GLY A 235 19.94 -12.55 -11.37
CA GLY A 235 19.41 -12.93 -10.06
C GLY A 235 17.99 -12.43 -9.76
N GLY A 236 17.57 -12.62 -8.50
CA GLY A 236 16.31 -12.09 -7.94
C GLY A 236 15.06 -12.92 -8.23
N THR A 237 14.45 -13.49 -7.19
CA THR A 237 13.18 -14.23 -7.32
C THR A 237 11.98 -13.32 -7.52
N ALA A 238 12.08 -12.03 -7.13
CA ALA A 238 11.05 -11.03 -7.42
C ALA A 238 10.89 -10.79 -8.94
N TRP A 239 11.91 -11.09 -9.73
CA TRP A 239 11.99 -10.82 -11.17
C TRP A 239 12.31 -12.10 -11.97
N PRO A 240 11.50 -13.16 -11.87
CA PRO A 240 11.78 -14.41 -12.57
C PRO A 240 11.80 -14.17 -14.09
N ASN A 241 12.85 -14.70 -14.74
CA ASN A 241 13.04 -14.61 -16.19
C ASN A 241 13.29 -13.21 -16.77
N VAL A 242 13.41 -12.16 -15.95
CA VAL A 242 13.78 -10.83 -16.42
C VAL A 242 15.29 -10.73 -16.56
N LYS A 243 15.75 -10.13 -17.67
CA LYS A 243 17.18 -10.04 -18.01
C LYS A 243 17.65 -8.62 -18.32
N VAL A 244 16.73 -7.65 -18.39
CA VAL A 244 17.04 -6.30 -18.82
C VAL A 244 16.38 -5.25 -17.92
N TRP A 245 17.05 -4.14 -17.81
CA TRP A 245 16.54 -2.94 -17.14
C TRP A 245 16.92 -1.67 -17.91
N ASN A 246 16.17 -0.60 -17.69
CA ASN A 246 16.52 0.74 -18.14
C ASN A 246 16.02 1.78 -17.15
N PHE A 247 16.50 3.01 -17.26
CA PHE A 247 16.12 4.11 -16.38
C PHE A 247 15.86 5.37 -17.17
N ASP A 248 14.68 5.94 -16.97
CA ASP A 248 14.32 7.26 -17.46
C ASP A 248 14.56 8.30 -16.36
N THR A 249 15.59 9.11 -16.57
CA THR A 249 16.00 10.16 -15.62
C THR A 249 14.98 11.30 -15.53
N SER A 250 14.19 11.53 -16.57
CA SER A 250 13.21 12.62 -16.60
C SER A 250 12.01 12.34 -15.71
N SER A 251 11.60 11.10 -15.61
CA SER A 251 10.45 10.65 -14.79
C SER A 251 10.86 9.93 -13.50
N ASN A 252 12.17 9.77 -13.24
CA ASN A 252 12.70 8.92 -12.17
C ASN A 252 12.07 7.51 -12.18
N THR A 253 11.99 6.91 -13.37
CA THR A 253 11.35 5.61 -13.56
C THR A 253 12.37 4.55 -13.95
N LEU A 254 12.58 3.59 -13.07
CA LEU A 254 13.32 2.35 -13.35
C LEU A 254 12.36 1.33 -13.96
N THR A 255 12.70 0.79 -15.11
CA THR A 255 11.95 -0.30 -15.74
C THR A 255 12.74 -1.59 -15.64
N ILE A 256 12.16 -2.61 -15.00
CA ILE A 256 12.71 -3.96 -14.92
C ILE A 256 11.78 -4.87 -15.74
N GLY A 257 12.29 -5.37 -16.86
CA GLY A 257 11.45 -6.04 -17.86
C GLY A 257 10.40 -5.11 -18.43
N THR A 258 9.14 -5.33 -18.06
CA THR A 258 8.00 -4.46 -18.43
C THR A 258 7.42 -3.67 -17.25
N THR A 259 7.92 -3.89 -16.05
CA THR A 259 7.39 -3.25 -14.84
C THR A 259 8.10 -1.93 -14.57
N LYS A 260 7.32 -0.87 -14.48
CA LYS A 260 7.78 0.48 -14.17
C LYS A 260 7.74 0.74 -12.66
N LEU A 261 8.83 1.27 -12.14
CA LEU A 261 9.09 1.45 -10.72
C LEU A 261 9.53 2.89 -10.48
N LYS A 262 8.92 3.57 -9.53
CA LYS A 262 9.37 4.89 -9.09
C LYS A 262 10.57 4.73 -8.16
N VAL A 263 11.60 5.55 -8.36
CA VAL A 263 12.80 5.54 -7.53
C VAL A 263 12.95 6.85 -6.76
N GLN A 264 13.55 6.75 -5.58
CA GLN A 264 13.95 7.92 -4.78
C GLN A 264 15.14 7.60 -3.89
N ARG A 265 15.80 8.65 -3.41
CA ARG A 265 16.82 8.55 -2.35
C ARG A 265 16.15 8.44 -1.00
N GLU A 266 16.70 7.60 -0.13
CA GLU A 266 16.17 7.43 1.22
C GLU A 266 17.29 7.01 2.19
N VAL A 267 16.99 7.04 3.48
CA VAL A 267 17.85 6.44 4.50
C VAL A 267 17.59 4.95 4.57
N ASP A 268 18.64 4.15 4.51
CA ASP A 268 18.59 2.73 4.90
C ASP A 268 18.57 2.66 6.43
N TRP A 269 17.37 2.54 6.99
CA TRP A 269 17.16 2.51 8.43
C TRP A 269 17.57 1.19 9.08
N GLU A 270 17.78 0.15 8.28
CA GLU A 270 18.19 -1.18 8.75
C GLU A 270 19.70 -1.37 8.72
N ALA A 271 20.42 -0.55 7.97
CA ALA A 271 21.87 -0.59 7.92
C ALA A 271 22.50 -0.12 9.26
N SER A 272 23.63 -0.71 9.60
CA SER A 272 24.45 -0.31 10.76
C SER A 272 25.90 -0.11 10.34
N PRO A 273 26.41 1.14 10.34
CA PRO A 273 25.71 2.39 10.59
C PRO A 273 24.66 2.70 9.50
N ARG A 274 23.68 3.53 9.84
CA ARG A 274 22.69 4.02 8.86
C ARG A 274 23.39 4.76 7.74
N LYS A 275 22.90 4.57 6.51
CA LYS A 275 23.49 5.18 5.30
C LYS A 275 22.40 5.66 4.36
N LEU A 276 22.76 6.50 3.40
CA LEU A 276 21.86 6.82 2.28
C LEU A 276 21.83 5.67 1.29
N THR A 277 20.67 5.46 0.71
CA THR A 277 20.44 4.46 -0.35
C THR A 277 19.48 4.99 -1.40
N ILE A 278 19.27 4.21 -2.44
CA ILE A 278 18.20 4.40 -3.43
C ILE A 278 17.21 3.27 -3.25
N VAL A 279 15.93 3.62 -3.24
CA VAL A 279 14.84 2.65 -3.14
C VAL A 279 13.93 2.74 -4.34
N TYR A 280 13.22 1.67 -4.64
CA TYR A 280 12.16 1.70 -5.63
C TYR A 280 10.87 1.08 -5.09
N SER A 281 9.75 1.53 -5.68
CA SER A 281 8.45 0.92 -5.55
C SER A 281 7.66 0.97 -6.85
N GLY A 282 6.86 -0.05 -7.10
CA GLY A 282 5.93 -0.11 -8.22
C GLY A 282 4.83 -1.11 -7.98
N VAL A 283 3.81 -1.07 -8.82
CA VAL A 283 2.62 -1.93 -8.72
C VAL A 283 2.35 -2.62 -10.05
N SER A 284 1.90 -3.85 -9.99
CA SER A 284 1.43 -4.60 -11.16
C SER A 284 0.35 -5.59 -10.74
N GLY A 285 -0.86 -5.40 -11.28
CA GLY A 285 -2.00 -6.21 -10.91
C GLY A 285 -2.34 -6.10 -9.42
N SER A 286 -2.35 -7.21 -8.71
CA SER A 286 -2.69 -7.26 -7.28
C SER A 286 -1.53 -7.09 -6.31
N LYS A 287 -0.30 -6.84 -6.80
CA LYS A 287 0.91 -6.80 -5.96
C LYS A 287 1.79 -5.58 -6.21
N SER A 288 2.63 -5.27 -5.22
CA SER A 288 3.71 -4.29 -5.32
C SER A 288 5.07 -4.96 -5.41
N PHE A 289 6.03 -4.19 -5.87
CA PHE A 289 7.46 -4.54 -5.86
C PHE A 289 8.22 -3.47 -5.08
N TRP A 290 9.00 -3.90 -4.11
CA TRP A 290 9.88 -3.05 -3.33
C TRP A 290 11.34 -3.42 -3.56
N GLY A 291 12.21 -2.43 -3.54
CA GLY A 291 13.64 -2.69 -3.61
C GLY A 291 14.48 -1.62 -2.96
N LYS A 292 15.66 -2.06 -2.55
CA LYS A 292 16.67 -1.26 -1.89
C LYS A 292 18.05 -1.59 -2.44
N LYS A 293 18.83 -0.56 -2.79
CA LYS A 293 20.22 -0.72 -3.23
C LYS A 293 21.13 -0.99 -2.02
N LYS A 294 22.05 -1.94 -2.17
CA LYS A 294 23.03 -2.32 -1.13
C LYS A 294 24.24 -1.41 -1.08
#